data_bf8c9483991f6d29e3d6ae4f41cacac6
#
_entry.id   bf8c9483991f6d29e3d6ae4f41cacac6
#
_cell.length_a   1.000
_cell.length_b   1.000
_cell.length_c   1.000
_cell.angle_alpha   90.00
_cell.angle_beta   90.00
_cell.angle_gamma   90.00
#
_symmetry.space_group_name_H-M   'P 1'
#
loop_
_entity.id
_entity.type
_entity.pdbx_description
1 polymer ?
#
loop_
_entity_poly.entity_id
_entity_poly.type
_entity_poly.pdbx_seq_one_letter_code
_entity_poly.pdbx_strand_id
1 'polypeptide(L)'
;MSRDLQQGDRFRAVVERSVAPTGLTRMSKVLAASFTLSGSEVTAFLFDSRYGKPNYYDAKGKSLRAQFLRAPLEFRRVSSTFGMRFHPILGRWKAHKGTDYAASSGTPVRAIGDGVVERAGWAGGYGNVLQLRHRNGYVTRYGHLRGFAKGIRAGARVEIGQTVAYVGTTGLSTAPHLHFEVLVGGVQRDSRAALRNITGFPIEGGERSAFERVRERLLASLDATPGIVRVASR
;
A
#
# COMPACT_ATOMS: atom_id res chain seq x y z
N MET A 1 -12.54 -13.16 -7.09
CA MET A 1 -12.59 -13.06 -8.56
C MET A 1 -12.79 -11.61 -8.89
N SER A 2 -11.91 -11.03 -9.71
CA SER A 2 -12.07 -9.66 -10.18
C SER A 2 -13.34 -9.57 -11.03
N ARG A 3 -14.22 -8.63 -10.70
CA ARG A 3 -15.45 -8.36 -11.47
C ARG A 3 -15.16 -7.57 -12.75
N ASP A 4 -13.89 -7.33 -13.05
CA ASP A 4 -13.43 -6.41 -14.08
C ASP A 4 -13.01 -7.13 -15.37
N LEU A 5 -12.90 -8.47 -15.37
CA LEU A 5 -12.57 -9.26 -16.56
C LEU A 5 -13.85 -9.68 -17.29
N GLN A 6 -13.91 -9.38 -18.59
CA GLN A 6 -15.04 -9.69 -19.47
C GLN A 6 -14.63 -10.63 -20.60
N GLN A 7 -15.61 -11.29 -21.21
CA GLN A 7 -15.35 -12.10 -22.39
C GLN A 7 -14.83 -11.22 -23.54
N GLY A 8 -13.69 -11.59 -24.10
CA GLY A 8 -13.01 -10.82 -25.15
C GLY A 8 -11.81 -10.01 -24.65
N ASP A 9 -11.64 -9.87 -23.32
CA ASP A 9 -10.42 -9.28 -22.77
C ASP A 9 -9.20 -10.12 -23.13
N ARG A 10 -8.09 -9.45 -23.41
CA ARG A 10 -6.84 -10.07 -23.86
C ARG A 10 -5.72 -9.81 -22.87
N PHE A 11 -4.84 -10.76 -22.76
CA PHE A 11 -3.68 -10.67 -21.89
C PHE A 11 -2.45 -11.21 -22.64
N ARG A 12 -1.33 -10.51 -22.52
CA ARG A 12 -0.01 -10.91 -23.01
C ARG A 12 1.01 -10.74 -21.89
N ALA A 13 2.01 -11.61 -21.83
CA ALA A 13 3.10 -11.48 -20.87
C ALA A 13 4.44 -11.93 -21.45
N VAL A 14 5.49 -11.21 -21.08
CA VAL A 14 6.88 -11.63 -21.25
C VAL A 14 7.33 -12.20 -19.91
N VAL A 15 7.74 -13.47 -19.91
CA VAL A 15 8.16 -14.19 -18.71
C VAL A 15 9.59 -14.68 -18.81
N GLU A 16 10.32 -14.55 -17.74
CA GLU A 16 11.61 -15.19 -17.56
C GLU A 16 11.39 -16.63 -17.09
N ARG A 17 12.05 -17.60 -17.73
CA ARG A 17 11.99 -19.01 -17.35
C ARG A 17 13.37 -19.48 -16.91
N SER A 18 13.44 -20.21 -15.83
CA SER A 18 14.63 -20.97 -15.43
C SER A 18 14.43 -22.44 -15.76
N VAL A 19 15.41 -23.04 -16.41
CA VAL A 19 15.44 -24.48 -16.71
C VAL A 19 16.38 -25.12 -15.70
N ALA A 20 15.87 -26.03 -14.89
CA ALA A 20 16.69 -26.82 -13.98
C ALA A 20 17.55 -27.85 -14.78
N PRO A 21 18.65 -28.35 -14.22
CA PRO A 21 19.45 -29.42 -14.86
C PRO A 21 18.63 -30.68 -15.16
N THR A 22 17.54 -30.88 -14.49
CA THR A 22 16.56 -31.98 -14.68
C THR A 22 15.63 -31.77 -15.89
N GLY A 23 15.76 -30.65 -16.62
CA GLY A 23 14.84 -30.26 -17.70
C GLY A 23 13.53 -29.63 -17.26
N LEU A 24 13.24 -29.55 -15.95
CA LEU A 24 12.05 -28.89 -15.45
C LEU A 24 12.14 -27.39 -15.65
N THR A 25 11.15 -26.82 -16.33
CA THR A 25 11.04 -25.37 -16.55
C THR A 25 10.16 -24.75 -15.47
N ARG A 26 10.65 -23.71 -14.80
CA ARG A 26 9.89 -22.87 -13.87
C ARG A 26 9.82 -21.44 -14.39
N MET A 27 8.65 -20.83 -14.31
CA MET A 27 8.51 -19.39 -14.51
C MET A 27 9.08 -18.68 -13.28
N SER A 28 10.10 -17.83 -13.48
CA SER A 28 10.79 -17.13 -12.39
C SER A 28 10.26 -15.73 -12.18
N LYS A 29 10.02 -14.97 -13.26
CA LYS A 29 9.54 -13.59 -13.19
C LYS A 29 8.64 -13.27 -14.38
N VAL A 30 7.65 -12.40 -14.17
CA VAL A 30 6.97 -11.66 -15.24
C VAL A 30 7.76 -10.39 -15.49
N LEU A 31 8.30 -10.21 -16.69
CA LEU A 31 9.09 -9.04 -17.06
C LEU A 31 8.21 -7.91 -17.59
N ALA A 32 7.16 -8.25 -18.33
CA ALA A 32 6.14 -7.33 -18.78
C ALA A 32 4.80 -8.02 -18.92
N ALA A 33 3.72 -7.26 -18.79
CA ALA A 33 2.37 -7.73 -19.08
C ALA A 33 1.55 -6.61 -19.75
N SER A 34 0.63 -7.00 -20.63
CA SER A 34 -0.37 -6.15 -21.25
C SER A 34 -1.74 -6.77 -21.05
N PHE A 35 -2.70 -5.97 -20.62
CA PHE A 35 -4.12 -6.32 -20.47
C PHE A 35 -4.94 -5.37 -21.31
N THR A 36 -5.79 -5.91 -22.17
CA THR A 36 -6.83 -5.14 -22.86
C THR A 36 -8.13 -5.40 -22.13
N LEU A 37 -8.62 -4.40 -21.43
CA LEU A 37 -9.85 -4.44 -20.62
C LEU A 37 -10.86 -3.48 -21.23
N SER A 38 -12.00 -3.99 -21.69
CA SER A 38 -13.05 -3.15 -22.29
C SER A 38 -12.52 -2.16 -23.35
N GLY A 39 -11.58 -2.61 -24.20
CA GLY A 39 -10.96 -1.79 -25.24
C GLY A 39 -9.84 -0.84 -24.79
N SER A 40 -9.53 -0.78 -23.50
CA SER A 40 -8.40 0.00 -22.96
C SER A 40 -7.22 -0.92 -22.68
N GLU A 41 -6.04 -0.56 -23.18
CA GLU A 41 -4.81 -1.31 -22.90
C GLU A 41 -4.10 -0.76 -21.68
N VAL A 42 -3.76 -1.64 -20.74
CA VAL A 42 -2.94 -1.36 -19.56
C VAL A 42 -1.69 -2.20 -19.63
N THR A 43 -0.52 -1.57 -19.55
CA THR A 43 0.77 -2.26 -19.59
C THR A 43 1.53 -2.11 -18.28
N ALA A 44 2.32 -3.11 -17.95
CA ALA A 44 3.19 -3.16 -16.79
C ALA A 44 4.58 -3.65 -17.19
N PHE A 45 5.62 -2.97 -16.75
CA PHE A 45 7.03 -3.30 -17.03
C PHE A 45 7.80 -3.45 -15.73
N LEU A 46 8.46 -4.58 -15.53
CA LEU A 46 9.38 -4.76 -14.42
C LEU A 46 10.65 -3.96 -14.68
N PHE A 47 10.99 -3.10 -13.73
CA PHE A 47 12.23 -2.34 -13.75
C PHE A 47 12.97 -2.50 -12.43
N ASP A 48 14.26 -2.83 -12.53
CA ASP A 48 15.15 -2.96 -11.38
C ASP A 48 15.89 -1.63 -11.18
N SER A 49 15.37 -0.84 -10.23
CA SER A 49 15.93 0.46 -9.89
C SER A 49 17.18 0.29 -9.01
N ARG A 50 18.23 1.08 -9.27
CA ARG A 50 19.42 1.15 -8.41
C ARG A 50 19.09 1.67 -6.99
N TYR A 51 17.99 2.40 -6.85
CA TYR A 51 17.58 3.07 -5.62
C TYR A 51 16.51 2.33 -4.83
N GLY A 52 16.11 1.12 -5.26
CA GLY A 52 15.05 0.39 -4.59
C GLY A 52 14.92 -1.07 -4.99
N LYS A 53 13.88 -1.72 -4.48
CA LYS A 53 13.52 -3.09 -4.90
C LYS A 53 12.93 -3.06 -6.32
N PRO A 54 13.09 -4.14 -7.12
CA PRO A 54 12.41 -4.27 -8.41
C PRO A 54 10.92 -4.00 -8.29
N ASN A 55 10.36 -3.26 -9.24
CA ASN A 55 8.96 -2.85 -9.21
C ASN A 55 8.37 -2.76 -10.61
N TYR A 56 7.04 -2.83 -10.70
CA TYR A 56 6.31 -2.64 -11.95
C TYR A 56 5.91 -1.20 -12.15
N TYR A 57 6.07 -0.74 -13.39
CA TYR A 57 5.74 0.61 -13.82
C TYR A 57 4.86 0.57 -15.07
N ASP A 58 3.97 1.54 -15.22
CA ASP A 58 3.19 1.74 -16.45
C ASP A 58 4.09 2.29 -17.59
N ALA A 59 3.53 2.45 -18.78
CA ALA A 59 4.25 2.98 -19.94
C ALA A 59 4.81 4.39 -19.73
N LYS A 60 4.25 5.15 -18.80
CA LYS A 60 4.71 6.51 -18.45
C LYS A 60 5.77 6.52 -17.35
N GLY A 61 6.18 5.34 -16.87
CA GLY A 61 7.14 5.20 -15.77
C GLY A 61 6.56 5.51 -14.40
N LYS A 62 5.25 5.42 -14.22
CA LYS A 62 4.58 5.54 -12.94
C LYS A 62 4.48 4.17 -12.28
N SER A 63 4.90 4.06 -11.02
CA SER A 63 4.84 2.79 -10.29
C SER A 63 3.41 2.27 -10.15
N LEU A 64 3.22 1.00 -10.44
CA LEU A 64 1.95 0.27 -10.26
C LEU A 64 1.81 -0.31 -8.84
N ARG A 65 2.85 -0.24 -8.03
CA ARG A 65 2.78 -0.65 -6.63
C ARG A 65 1.92 0.32 -5.85
N ALA A 66 0.91 -0.20 -5.16
CA ALA A 66 0.15 0.62 -4.23
C ALA A 66 1.09 1.21 -3.18
N GLN A 67 1.06 2.52 -3.00
CA GLN A 67 1.88 3.18 -1.97
C GLN A 67 1.29 3.01 -0.59
N PHE A 68 -0.03 2.87 -0.51
CA PHE A 68 -0.74 2.75 0.75
C PHE A 68 -1.84 1.69 0.69
N LEU A 69 -1.99 0.98 1.79
CA LEU A 69 -3.17 0.15 2.01
C LEU A 69 -4.41 1.04 2.21
N ARG A 70 -5.56 0.54 1.85
CA ARG A 70 -6.85 1.23 2.06
C ARG A 70 -7.24 1.34 3.53
N ALA A 71 -6.77 0.41 4.37
CA ALA A 71 -6.99 0.39 5.80
C ALA A 71 -5.79 -0.22 6.53
N PRO A 72 -5.48 0.23 7.76
CA PRO A 72 -4.34 -0.24 8.53
C PRO A 72 -4.55 -1.57 9.26
N LEU A 73 -5.73 -2.16 9.18
CA LEU A 73 -6.07 -3.42 9.85
C LEU A 73 -7.32 -4.04 9.24
N GLU A 74 -7.60 -5.29 9.62
CA GLU A 74 -8.92 -5.88 9.45
C GLU A 74 -9.85 -5.36 10.55
N PHE A 75 -11.01 -4.83 10.19
CA PHE A 75 -11.94 -4.18 11.12
C PHE A 75 -13.39 -4.65 10.90
N ARG A 76 -14.19 -4.61 11.96
CA ARG A 76 -15.62 -4.94 11.88
C ARG A 76 -16.41 -3.84 11.17
N ARG A 77 -16.13 -2.57 11.54
CA ARG A 77 -16.77 -1.38 10.95
C ARG A 77 -15.93 -0.13 11.23
N VAL A 78 -16.15 0.91 10.45
CA VAL A 78 -15.73 2.28 10.82
C VAL A 78 -16.72 2.76 11.86
N SER A 79 -16.25 3.00 13.09
CA SER A 79 -17.09 3.45 14.20
C SER A 79 -17.24 4.96 14.24
N SER A 80 -16.25 5.70 13.70
CA SER A 80 -16.34 7.16 13.58
C SER A 80 -15.46 7.65 12.42
N THR A 81 -15.97 8.61 11.67
CA THR A 81 -15.28 9.25 10.55
C THR A 81 -14.62 10.56 10.97
N PHE A 82 -13.73 11.05 10.09
CA PHE A 82 -13.14 12.38 10.20
C PHE A 82 -14.24 13.48 10.12
N GLY A 83 -14.12 14.54 10.93
CA GLY A 83 -15.02 15.69 10.90
C GLY A 83 -15.58 16.08 12.27
N MET A 84 -16.50 17.02 12.29
CA MET A 84 -17.15 17.48 13.52
C MET A 84 -18.10 16.42 14.07
N ARG A 85 -17.96 16.07 15.35
CA ARG A 85 -18.87 15.15 16.05
C ARG A 85 -19.04 15.52 17.52
N PHE A 86 -20.12 15.05 18.12
CA PHE A 86 -20.29 15.10 19.58
C PHE A 86 -19.29 14.12 20.22
N HIS A 87 -18.44 14.62 21.12
CA HIS A 87 -17.40 13.81 21.74
C HIS A 87 -17.98 13.03 22.92
N PRO A 88 -17.95 11.67 22.91
CA PRO A 88 -18.68 10.85 23.88
C PRO A 88 -18.20 11.02 25.32
N ILE A 89 -16.91 11.32 25.54
CA ILE A 89 -16.33 11.49 26.88
C ILE A 89 -16.43 12.95 27.35
N LEU A 90 -16.24 13.92 26.45
CA LEU A 90 -16.16 15.33 26.79
C LEU A 90 -17.53 16.03 26.76
N GLY A 91 -18.57 15.36 26.26
CA GLY A 91 -19.94 15.90 26.22
C GLY A 91 -20.13 17.20 25.41
N ARG A 92 -19.25 17.42 24.40
CA ARG A 92 -19.28 18.63 23.55
C ARG A 92 -18.90 18.34 22.11
N TRP A 93 -19.30 19.21 21.21
CA TRP A 93 -18.88 19.14 19.81
C TRP A 93 -17.37 19.37 19.68
N LYS A 94 -16.72 18.46 18.99
CA LYS A 94 -15.27 18.50 18.75
C LYS A 94 -14.91 17.92 17.38
N ALA A 95 -13.91 18.50 16.74
CA ALA A 95 -13.36 17.95 15.53
C ALA A 95 -12.68 16.59 15.82
N HIS A 96 -13.12 15.55 15.13
CA HIS A 96 -12.47 14.25 15.10
C HIS A 96 -11.43 14.25 13.97
N LYS A 97 -10.16 14.21 14.35
CA LYS A 97 -9.03 14.41 13.44
C LYS A 97 -8.55 13.13 12.75
N GLY A 98 -9.29 12.03 12.86
CA GLY A 98 -8.97 10.74 12.30
C GLY A 98 -10.17 9.89 11.93
N THR A 99 -9.94 8.64 11.67
CA THR A 99 -10.95 7.60 11.45
C THR A 99 -10.80 6.55 12.54
N ASP A 100 -11.91 6.19 13.21
CA ASP A 100 -11.90 5.13 14.21
C ASP A 100 -12.39 3.83 13.60
N TYR A 101 -11.57 2.79 13.71
CA TYR A 101 -11.84 1.42 13.26
C TYR A 101 -12.13 0.51 14.45
N ALA A 102 -13.37 0.07 14.62
CA ALA A 102 -13.76 -0.87 15.67
C ALA A 102 -13.12 -2.25 15.38
N ALA A 103 -12.29 -2.70 16.31
CA ALA A 103 -11.61 -3.99 16.23
C ALA A 103 -11.33 -4.51 17.65
N SER A 104 -11.18 -5.82 17.81
CA SER A 104 -10.86 -6.43 19.09
C SER A 104 -9.46 -6.03 19.57
N SER A 105 -9.28 -5.89 20.89
CA SER A 105 -7.95 -5.69 21.47
C SER A 105 -7.00 -6.81 21.04
N GLY A 106 -5.76 -6.46 20.65
CA GLY A 106 -4.79 -7.40 20.12
C GLY A 106 -4.85 -7.61 18.60
N THR A 107 -5.85 -7.07 17.88
CA THR A 107 -5.87 -7.13 16.42
C THR A 107 -4.61 -6.46 15.85
N PRO A 108 -3.89 -7.13 14.92
CA PRO A 108 -2.69 -6.58 14.32
C PRO A 108 -2.97 -5.28 13.55
N VAL A 109 -2.18 -4.26 13.83
CA VAL A 109 -2.15 -2.97 13.11
C VAL A 109 -0.98 -2.99 12.14
N ARG A 110 -1.24 -2.69 10.87
CA ARG A 110 -0.25 -2.74 9.79
C ARG A 110 0.16 -1.34 9.35
N ALA A 111 1.43 -1.17 9.01
CA ALA A 111 1.88 0.03 8.31
C ALA A 111 1.14 0.13 6.98
N ILE A 112 0.45 1.25 6.74
CA ILE A 112 -0.29 1.41 5.48
C ILE A 112 0.64 1.68 4.29
N GLY A 113 1.89 2.06 4.50
CA GLY A 113 2.91 2.32 3.49
C GLY A 113 4.31 2.13 4.04
N ASP A 114 5.30 2.02 3.14
CA ASP A 114 6.71 2.03 3.51
C ASP A 114 7.04 3.35 4.23
N GLY A 115 7.84 3.29 5.30
CA GLY A 115 8.16 4.49 6.08
C GLY A 115 9.21 4.29 7.16
N VAL A 116 9.39 5.35 7.94
CA VAL A 116 10.26 5.37 9.11
C VAL A 116 9.43 5.75 10.33
N VAL A 117 9.63 5.05 11.43
CA VAL A 117 8.98 5.36 12.71
C VAL A 117 9.55 6.69 13.23
N GLU A 118 8.70 7.71 13.34
CA GLU A 118 9.07 8.98 13.99
C GLU A 118 8.86 8.91 15.50
N ARG A 119 7.80 8.22 15.92
CA ARG A 119 7.45 8.07 17.33
C ARG A 119 6.81 6.72 17.61
N ALA A 120 7.17 6.09 18.70
CA ALA A 120 6.49 4.97 19.30
C ALA A 120 6.53 5.17 20.84
N GLY A 121 5.38 5.38 21.48
CA GLY A 121 5.31 5.64 22.91
C GLY A 121 4.00 6.30 23.34
N TRP A 122 3.93 6.72 24.60
CA TRP A 122 2.74 7.36 25.17
C TRP A 122 2.60 8.82 24.71
N ALA A 123 1.36 9.25 24.39
CA ALA A 123 1.05 10.63 24.01
C ALA A 123 -0.34 11.07 24.51
N GLY A 124 -0.45 11.36 25.80
CA GLY A 124 -1.65 11.92 26.40
C GLY A 124 -2.93 11.19 25.99
N GLY A 125 -3.90 11.90 25.42
CA GLY A 125 -5.19 11.34 25.00
C GLY A 125 -5.12 10.25 23.95
N TYR A 126 -4.06 10.16 23.15
CA TYR A 126 -3.85 9.07 22.19
C TYR A 126 -3.45 7.74 22.87
N GLY A 127 -3.03 7.79 24.14
CA GLY A 127 -2.44 6.62 24.80
C GLY A 127 -1.13 6.20 24.14
N ASN A 128 -0.91 4.90 23.95
CA ASN A 128 0.19 4.42 23.12
C ASN A 128 -0.05 4.80 21.68
N VAL A 129 0.88 5.55 21.09
CA VAL A 129 0.79 6.06 19.73
C VAL A 129 2.02 5.66 18.92
N LEU A 130 1.78 5.26 17.68
CA LEU A 130 2.80 5.10 16.66
C LEU A 130 2.63 6.20 15.61
N GLN A 131 3.73 6.79 15.16
CA GLN A 131 3.75 7.75 14.06
C GLN A 131 4.79 7.32 13.04
N LEU A 132 4.36 7.21 11.77
CA LEU A 132 5.20 6.83 10.64
C LEU A 132 5.31 7.99 9.66
N ARG A 133 6.53 8.33 9.24
CA ARG A 133 6.77 9.25 8.14
C ARG A 133 7.05 8.46 6.87
N HIS A 134 6.32 8.78 5.81
CA HIS A 134 6.41 8.17 4.50
C HIS A 134 7.26 9.03 3.53
N ARG A 135 7.77 8.40 2.47
CA ARG A 135 8.68 9.06 1.51
C ARG A 135 8.08 10.31 0.84
N ASN A 136 6.75 10.35 0.64
CA ASN A 136 6.02 11.47 0.04
C ASN A 136 5.72 12.64 1.00
N GLY A 137 6.28 12.63 2.21
CA GLY A 137 6.01 13.63 3.24
C GLY A 137 4.70 13.44 4.01
N TYR A 138 3.93 12.38 3.69
CA TYR A 138 2.78 12.00 4.49
C TYR A 138 3.24 11.43 5.83
N VAL A 139 2.46 11.70 6.85
CA VAL A 139 2.62 11.10 8.17
C VAL A 139 1.35 10.36 8.53
N THR A 140 1.49 9.12 9.04
CA THR A 140 0.34 8.38 9.57
C THR A 140 0.51 8.16 11.06
N ARG A 141 -0.61 8.28 11.78
CA ARG A 141 -0.65 8.12 13.23
C ARG A 141 -1.66 7.06 13.61
N TYR A 142 -1.28 6.22 14.56
CA TYR A 142 -2.04 5.07 15.05
C TYR A 142 -2.15 5.21 16.56
N GLY A 143 -3.35 5.46 17.09
CA GLY A 143 -3.61 5.72 18.50
C GLY A 143 -4.35 4.61 19.22
N HIS A 144 -4.46 4.73 20.55
CA HIS A 144 -5.11 3.80 21.47
C HIS A 144 -4.55 2.39 21.45
N LEU A 145 -3.24 2.25 21.07
CA LEU A 145 -2.60 0.96 20.90
C LEU A 145 -2.41 0.23 22.24
N ARG A 146 -2.56 -1.10 22.22
CA ARG A 146 -2.16 -1.96 23.34
C ARG A 146 -0.64 -1.97 23.52
N GLY A 147 0.10 -1.98 22.40
CA GLY A 147 1.56 -2.00 22.36
C GLY A 147 2.08 -2.08 20.94
N PHE A 148 3.40 -2.11 20.82
CA PHE A 148 4.11 -2.12 19.54
C PHE A 148 4.62 -3.53 19.21
N ALA A 149 4.78 -3.83 17.93
CA ALA A 149 5.39 -5.08 17.49
C ALA A 149 6.91 -5.06 17.78
N LYS A 150 7.52 -6.24 17.82
CA LYS A 150 8.96 -6.39 18.08
C LYS A 150 9.78 -5.55 17.09
N GLY A 151 10.74 -4.78 17.60
CA GLY A 151 11.64 -3.94 16.80
C GLY A 151 11.07 -2.57 16.41
N ILE A 152 9.81 -2.26 16.72
CA ILE A 152 9.20 -0.96 16.42
C ILE A 152 9.65 0.07 17.48
N ARG A 153 10.51 1.00 17.03
CA ARG A 153 11.04 2.12 17.82
C ARG A 153 11.36 3.29 16.89
N ALA A 154 11.54 4.48 17.43
CA ALA A 154 11.94 5.65 16.63
C ALA A 154 13.18 5.33 15.78
N GLY A 155 13.18 5.75 14.51
CA GLY A 155 14.21 5.47 13.53
C GLY A 155 14.06 4.12 12.80
N ALA A 156 13.23 3.19 13.27
CA ALA A 156 13.03 1.90 12.60
C ALA A 156 12.36 2.09 11.24
N ARG A 157 12.84 1.36 10.22
CA ARG A 157 12.19 1.28 8.90
C ARG A 157 11.10 0.22 8.92
N VAL A 158 9.98 0.51 8.27
CA VAL A 158 8.86 -0.42 8.14
C VAL A 158 8.43 -0.52 6.68
N GLU A 159 7.92 -1.68 6.30
CA GLU A 159 7.38 -1.93 4.96
C GLU A 159 5.84 -1.91 4.99
N ILE A 160 5.24 -1.58 3.85
CA ILE A 160 3.77 -1.66 3.66
C ILE A 160 3.26 -3.06 4.04
N GLY A 161 2.20 -3.12 4.83
CA GLY A 161 1.61 -4.38 5.30
C GLY A 161 2.30 -5.02 6.51
N GLN A 162 3.48 -4.52 6.92
CA GLN A 162 4.15 -5.00 8.11
C GLN A 162 3.30 -4.74 9.36
N THR A 163 3.16 -5.73 10.25
CA THR A 163 2.55 -5.52 11.56
C THR A 163 3.46 -4.65 12.41
N VAL A 164 2.94 -3.51 12.86
CA VAL A 164 3.71 -2.48 13.60
C VAL A 164 3.21 -2.29 15.02
N ALA A 165 1.97 -2.67 15.31
CA ALA A 165 1.36 -2.51 16.63
C ALA A 165 0.12 -3.41 16.78
N TYR A 166 -0.55 -3.29 17.90
CA TYR A 166 -1.78 -4.03 18.21
C TYR A 166 -2.85 -3.09 18.76
N VAL A 167 -4.10 -3.29 18.35
CA VAL A 167 -5.26 -2.54 18.83
C VAL A 167 -5.39 -2.65 20.34
N GLY A 168 -5.70 -1.56 20.99
CA GLY A 168 -5.95 -1.46 22.42
C GLY A 168 -7.10 -0.53 22.75
N THR A 169 -7.05 0.02 23.96
CA THR A 169 -7.97 1.03 24.48
C THR A 169 -7.26 1.99 25.43
N THR A 170 -6.00 2.30 25.16
CA THR A 170 -5.17 3.18 25.99
C THR A 170 -5.49 4.67 25.73
N GLY A 171 -5.25 5.52 26.72
CA GLY A 171 -5.57 6.95 26.63
C GLY A 171 -7.08 7.24 26.76
N LEU A 172 -7.56 8.25 26.02
CA LEU A 172 -8.98 8.64 26.02
C LEU A 172 -9.79 7.77 25.06
N SER A 173 -10.07 6.55 25.47
CA SER A 173 -10.81 5.54 24.71
C SER A 173 -11.84 4.87 25.58
N THR A 174 -13.05 4.63 25.06
CA THR A 174 -14.17 3.98 25.77
C THR A 174 -14.28 2.49 25.47
N ALA A 175 -13.70 2.03 24.37
CA ALA A 175 -13.74 0.64 23.93
C ALA A 175 -12.59 0.36 22.98
N PRO A 176 -12.18 -0.90 22.79
CA PRO A 176 -11.11 -1.26 21.86
C PRO A 176 -11.41 -0.80 20.44
N HIS A 177 -10.51 0.04 19.89
CA HIS A 177 -10.54 0.53 18.51
C HIS A 177 -9.17 1.07 18.12
N LEU A 178 -8.93 1.21 16.82
CA LEU A 178 -7.80 1.96 16.31
C LEU A 178 -8.26 3.37 15.93
N HIS A 179 -7.65 4.38 16.51
CA HIS A 179 -7.71 5.75 16.02
C HIS A 179 -6.61 5.95 14.99
N PHE A 180 -6.99 6.30 13.75
CA PHE A 180 -6.06 6.41 12.62
C PHE A 180 -6.13 7.80 11.99
N GLU A 181 -4.99 8.48 11.88
CA GLU A 181 -4.87 9.80 11.23
C GLU A 181 -3.92 9.74 10.04
N VAL A 182 -4.22 10.55 9.02
CA VAL A 182 -3.31 10.90 7.92
C VAL A 182 -3.04 12.40 7.96
N LEU A 183 -1.76 12.77 8.02
CA LEU A 183 -1.32 14.15 8.00
C LEU A 183 -0.61 14.44 6.68
N VAL A 184 -0.98 15.55 6.06
CA VAL A 184 -0.37 16.07 4.83
C VAL A 184 0.12 17.47 5.13
N GLY A 185 1.43 17.70 5.01
CA GLY A 185 2.03 18.99 5.42
C GLY A 185 1.78 19.32 6.90
N GLY A 186 1.74 18.31 7.79
CA GLY A 186 1.48 18.49 9.22
C GLY A 186 0.00 18.66 9.61
N VAL A 187 -0.91 18.75 8.63
CA VAL A 187 -2.36 18.95 8.86
C VAL A 187 -3.11 17.63 8.69
N GLN A 188 -3.94 17.27 9.67
CA GLN A 188 -4.81 16.10 9.58
C GLN A 188 -5.82 16.24 8.44
N ARG A 189 -5.99 15.19 7.66
CA ARG A 189 -6.93 15.09 6.54
C ARG A 189 -7.79 13.85 6.69
N ASP A 190 -8.96 13.87 6.05
CA ASP A 190 -9.76 12.65 5.89
C ASP A 190 -8.90 11.58 5.21
N SER A 191 -8.71 10.43 5.89
CA SER A 191 -7.82 9.37 5.42
C SER A 191 -8.27 8.77 4.09
N ARG A 192 -9.58 8.64 3.85
CA ARG A 192 -10.13 8.10 2.61
C ARG A 192 -9.87 9.04 1.43
N ALA A 193 -10.07 10.35 1.65
CA ALA A 193 -9.81 11.35 0.62
C ALA A 193 -8.31 11.49 0.35
N ALA A 194 -7.49 11.58 1.40
CA ALA A 194 -6.05 11.74 1.29
C ALA A 194 -5.35 10.57 0.60
N LEU A 195 -5.83 9.33 0.81
CA LEU A 195 -5.20 8.12 0.26
C LEU A 195 -5.79 7.64 -1.07
N ARG A 196 -6.93 8.21 -1.51
CA ARG A 196 -7.66 7.74 -2.69
C ARG A 196 -6.85 7.81 -3.98
N ASN A 197 -6.06 8.86 -4.17
CA ASN A 197 -5.38 9.19 -5.42
C ASN A 197 -3.85 9.12 -5.30
N ILE A 198 -3.33 8.48 -4.26
CA ILE A 198 -1.89 8.32 -4.13
C ILE A 198 -1.46 7.20 -5.06
N THR A 199 -0.88 7.62 -6.15
CA THR A 199 -0.30 6.75 -7.17
C THR A 199 1.17 6.49 -6.85
N GLY A 200 1.71 5.39 -7.38
CA GLY A 200 3.11 5.04 -7.19
C GLY A 200 4.07 6.16 -7.58
N PHE A 201 5.25 6.21 -6.96
CA PHE A 201 6.28 7.17 -7.34
C PHE A 201 6.70 6.94 -8.80
N PRO A 202 6.87 8.01 -9.57
CA PRO A 202 7.44 7.89 -10.91
C PRO A 202 8.90 7.42 -10.81
N ILE A 203 9.42 6.89 -11.93
CA ILE A 203 10.85 6.66 -12.11
C ILE A 203 11.60 7.96 -11.84
N GLU A 204 12.65 7.88 -11.03
CA GLU A 204 13.52 9.03 -10.75
C GLU A 204 14.23 9.50 -12.03
N GLY A 205 14.41 10.83 -12.15
CA GLY A 205 14.93 11.44 -13.40
C GLY A 205 16.22 10.82 -13.90
N GLY A 206 17.15 10.47 -13.00
CA GLY A 206 18.42 9.82 -13.34
C GLY A 206 18.31 8.39 -13.90
N GLU A 207 17.15 7.73 -13.76
CA GLU A 207 16.90 6.38 -14.29
C GLU A 207 15.91 6.35 -15.47
N ARG A 208 15.38 7.50 -15.85
CA ARG A 208 14.34 7.62 -16.88
C ARG A 208 14.77 6.96 -18.20
N SER A 209 15.94 7.30 -18.71
CA SER A 209 16.47 6.74 -19.96
C SER A 209 16.75 5.23 -19.86
N ALA A 210 17.18 4.74 -18.69
CA ALA A 210 17.38 3.31 -18.47
C ALA A 210 16.03 2.57 -18.49
N PHE A 211 15.01 3.11 -17.86
CA PHE A 211 13.65 2.56 -17.90
C PHE A 211 13.09 2.55 -19.34
N GLU A 212 13.25 3.63 -20.08
CA GLU A 212 12.75 3.73 -21.46
C GLU A 212 13.35 2.65 -22.37
N ARG A 213 14.65 2.39 -22.27
CA ARG A 213 15.29 1.27 -23.02
C ARG A 213 14.72 -0.09 -22.61
N VAL A 214 14.49 -0.33 -21.33
CA VAL A 214 13.88 -1.59 -20.85
C VAL A 214 12.46 -1.72 -21.36
N ARG A 215 11.66 -0.66 -21.24
CA ARG A 215 10.28 -0.61 -21.73
C ARG A 215 10.19 -0.90 -23.23
N GLU A 216 11.00 -0.25 -24.06
CA GLU A 216 11.01 -0.46 -25.53
C GLU A 216 11.34 -1.90 -25.90
N ARG A 217 12.36 -2.47 -25.28
CA ARG A 217 12.71 -3.88 -25.50
C ARG A 217 11.57 -4.82 -25.11
N LEU A 218 10.93 -4.59 -23.97
CA LEU A 218 9.85 -5.44 -23.49
C LEU A 218 8.56 -5.27 -24.29
N LEU A 219 8.26 -4.05 -24.77
CA LEU A 219 7.16 -3.81 -25.72
C LEU A 219 7.38 -4.59 -27.01
N ALA A 220 8.55 -4.50 -27.63
CA ALA A 220 8.88 -5.28 -28.82
C ALA A 220 8.71 -6.79 -28.58
N SER A 221 9.08 -7.28 -27.39
CA SER A 221 8.86 -8.68 -27.01
C SER A 221 7.38 -9.05 -26.83
N LEU A 222 6.56 -8.15 -26.28
CA LEU A 222 5.11 -8.34 -26.16
C LEU A 222 4.42 -8.41 -27.53
N ASP A 223 4.91 -7.63 -28.51
CA ASP A 223 4.35 -7.56 -29.86
C ASP A 223 4.85 -8.70 -30.77
N ALA A 224 6.07 -9.18 -30.57
CA ALA A 224 6.70 -10.21 -31.40
C ALA A 224 6.20 -11.64 -31.12
N THR A 225 5.40 -11.87 -30.09
CA THR A 225 5.05 -13.23 -29.66
C THR A 225 3.58 -13.56 -29.88
N PRO A 226 3.21 -14.27 -30.95
CA PRO A 226 1.94 -14.99 -31.04
C PRO A 226 2.09 -16.35 -30.34
N GLY A 227 2.23 -16.35 -29.04
CA GLY A 227 2.24 -17.55 -28.21
C GLY A 227 1.06 -17.53 -27.25
N ILE A 228 -0.05 -18.18 -27.62
CA ILE A 228 -1.21 -18.36 -26.74
C ILE A 228 -0.79 -19.32 -25.63
N VAL A 229 -0.48 -18.81 -24.46
CA VAL A 229 -0.47 -19.63 -23.24
C VAL A 229 -1.94 -19.82 -22.85
N ARG A 230 -2.51 -21.00 -23.15
CA ARG A 230 -3.81 -21.39 -22.61
C ARG A 230 -3.67 -21.56 -21.10
N VAL A 231 -4.30 -20.69 -20.33
CA VAL A 231 -4.53 -20.93 -18.91
C VAL A 231 -5.50 -22.09 -18.82
N ALA A 232 -5.02 -23.25 -18.38
CA ALA A 232 -5.89 -24.34 -18.04
C ALA A 232 -6.75 -23.93 -16.85
N SER A 233 -8.07 -23.84 -17.04
CA SER A 233 -9.04 -23.77 -15.96
C SER A 233 -9.00 -25.07 -15.16
N ARG A 234 -8.74 -25.01 -13.88
CA ARG A 234 -9.15 -26.01 -12.89
C ARG A 234 -10.38 -25.52 -12.16
#